data_8a3da7723d74913a990c4ee8e0de05ba
#
_entry.id   8a3da7723d74913a990c4ee8e0de05ba
#
_cell.length_a   1.000
_cell.length_b   1.000
_cell.length_c   1.000
_cell.angle_alpha   90.00
_cell.angle_beta   90.00
_cell.angle_gamma   90.00
#
_symmetry.space_group_name_H-M   'P 1'
#
loop_
_entity.id
_entity.type
_entity.pdbx_description
1 polymer ?
#
loop_
_entity_poly.entity_id
_entity_poly.type
_entity_poly.pdbx_seq_one_letter_code
_entity_poly.pdbx_strand_id
1 'polypeptide(L)'
;SLEHVYPHEVPIALEGFHRVLNDGGTAIIVVPDLEDIRPTEDVVYESAAGPVTGLDMYYGMARLIAENPYMAHKCGFTQTTLTKVLQDAGFSTVHVQRVNGHNLLGVAVK
;
A
#
# COMPACT_ATOMS: atom_id res chain seq x y z
N SER A 1 3.72 -1.19 -5.38
CA SER A 1 3.07 -0.09 -4.71
C SER A 1 3.90 0.36 -3.50
N LEU A 2 3.38 1.21 -2.64
CA LEU A 2 4.16 1.82 -1.54
C LEU A 2 4.71 0.82 -0.52
N GLU A 3 4.09 -0.34 -0.37
CA GLU A 3 4.58 -1.36 0.56
C GLU A 3 5.94 -1.94 0.16
N HIS A 4 6.39 -1.71 -1.08
CA HIS A 4 7.66 -2.22 -1.59
C HIS A 4 8.83 -1.26 -1.35
N VAL A 5 8.60 -0.10 -0.76
CA VAL A 5 9.67 0.83 -0.37
C VAL A 5 9.79 0.89 1.15
N TYR A 6 10.94 1.30 1.64
CA TYR A 6 11.17 1.41 3.09
C TYR A 6 10.34 2.56 3.68
N PRO A 7 9.99 2.48 4.99
CA PRO A 7 9.16 3.51 5.61
C PRO A 7 9.66 4.94 5.43
N HIS A 8 10.97 5.16 5.52
CA HIS A 8 11.56 6.50 5.36
C HIS A 8 11.54 6.98 3.91
N GLU A 9 11.35 6.08 2.94
CA GLU A 9 11.27 6.41 1.52
C GLU A 9 9.85 6.76 1.07
N VAL A 10 8.83 6.40 1.86
CA VAL A 10 7.43 6.67 1.51
C VAL A 10 7.17 8.16 1.31
N PRO A 11 7.57 9.06 2.21
CA PRO A 11 7.39 10.50 1.99
C PRO A 11 8.07 11.00 0.72
N ILE A 12 9.26 10.48 0.42
CA ILE A 12 10.03 10.88 -0.78
C ILE A 12 9.27 10.47 -2.06
N ALA A 13 8.76 9.23 -2.09
CA ALA A 13 7.98 8.72 -3.22
C ALA A 13 6.71 9.56 -3.42
N LEU A 14 5.98 9.85 -2.35
CA LEU A 14 4.75 10.62 -2.41
C LEU A 14 4.97 12.07 -2.82
N GLU A 15 6.04 12.69 -2.35
CA GLU A 15 6.43 14.04 -2.80
C GLU A 15 6.74 14.05 -4.28
N GLY A 16 7.38 13.00 -4.79
CA GLY A 16 7.64 12.84 -6.23
C GLY A 16 6.35 12.74 -7.03
N PHE A 17 5.39 11.94 -6.57
CA PHE A 17 4.08 11.83 -7.22
C PHE A 17 3.36 13.17 -7.23
N HIS A 18 3.35 13.85 -6.09
CA HIS A 18 2.72 15.18 -5.98
C HIS A 18 3.35 16.17 -6.94
N ARG A 19 4.67 16.18 -7.03
CA ARG A 19 5.40 17.12 -7.88
C ARG A 19 5.08 16.95 -9.37
N VAL A 20 4.97 15.71 -9.86
CA VAL A 20 4.77 15.45 -11.29
C VAL A 20 3.32 15.62 -11.73
N LEU A 21 2.36 15.67 -10.81
CA LEU A 21 0.97 15.89 -11.13
C LEU A 21 0.71 17.36 -11.46
N ASN A 22 -0.19 17.60 -12.40
CA ASN A 22 -0.77 18.93 -12.61
C ASN A 22 -1.68 19.31 -11.44
N ASP A 23 -1.91 20.59 -11.24
CA ASP A 23 -2.88 21.06 -10.25
C ASP A 23 -4.25 20.44 -10.53
N GLY A 24 -4.88 19.89 -9.51
CA GLY A 24 -6.11 19.13 -9.65
C GLY A 24 -5.93 17.70 -10.14
N GLY A 25 -4.71 17.29 -10.46
CA GLY A 25 -4.40 15.91 -10.84
C GLY A 25 -4.59 14.94 -9.68
N THR A 26 -4.82 13.67 -10.00
CA THR A 26 -5.17 12.64 -9.03
C THR A 26 -4.12 11.52 -9.01
N ALA A 27 -3.66 11.15 -7.82
CA ALA A 27 -2.88 9.94 -7.59
C ALA A 27 -3.80 8.85 -7.05
N ILE A 28 -3.66 7.64 -7.57
CA ILE A 28 -4.37 6.46 -7.09
C ILE A 28 -3.34 5.48 -6.55
N ILE A 29 -3.51 5.09 -5.28
CA ILE A 29 -2.55 4.24 -4.59
C ILE A 29 -3.30 3.06 -3.98
N VAL A 30 -2.80 1.85 -4.26
CA VAL A 30 -3.36 0.62 -3.71
C VAL A 30 -2.28 -0.07 -2.88
N VAL A 31 -2.60 -0.37 -1.63
CA VAL A 31 -1.70 -1.07 -0.71
C VAL A 31 -2.51 -2.11 0.09
N PRO A 32 -1.87 -3.17 0.59
CA PRO A 32 -2.55 -4.08 1.52
C PRO A 32 -3.00 -3.35 2.79
N ASP A 33 -4.20 -3.69 3.28
CA ASP A 33 -4.71 -3.20 4.55
C ASP A 33 -4.33 -4.19 5.64
N LEU A 34 -3.47 -3.76 6.56
CA LEU A 34 -3.02 -4.60 7.65
C LEU A 34 -3.89 -4.53 8.90
N GLU A 35 -4.89 -3.65 8.92
CA GLU A 35 -5.80 -3.58 10.07
C GLU A 35 -6.55 -4.91 10.24
N ASP A 36 -6.54 -5.42 11.46
CA ASP A 36 -7.16 -6.70 11.82
C ASP A 36 -6.54 -7.94 11.16
N ILE A 37 -5.41 -7.81 10.49
CA ILE A 37 -4.69 -8.95 9.91
C ILE A 37 -3.70 -9.50 10.93
N ARG A 38 -3.83 -10.80 11.22
CA ARG A 38 -2.89 -11.50 12.08
C ARG A 38 -1.78 -12.14 11.25
N PRO A 39 -0.53 -12.14 11.71
CA PRO A 39 0.60 -12.73 10.99
C PRO A 39 0.61 -14.26 11.15
N THR A 40 -0.40 -14.93 10.61
CA THR A 40 -0.58 -16.38 10.70
C THR A 40 -0.48 -17.03 9.32
N GLU A 41 -0.49 -18.37 9.32
CA GLU A 41 -0.51 -19.19 8.10
C GLU A 41 -1.91 -19.28 7.48
N ASP A 42 -2.92 -18.75 8.16
CA ASP A 42 -4.30 -18.81 7.67
C ASP A 42 -4.48 -17.95 6.43
N VAL A 43 -5.22 -18.48 5.46
CA VAL A 43 -5.52 -17.77 4.23
C VAL A 43 -6.53 -16.65 4.51
N VAL A 44 -6.16 -15.44 4.13
CA VAL A 44 -7.00 -14.24 4.27
C VAL A 44 -7.93 -14.10 3.06
N TYR A 45 -7.39 -14.30 1.86
CA TYR A 45 -8.18 -14.27 0.63
C TYR A 45 -7.45 -14.96 -0.51
N GLU A 46 -8.18 -15.24 -1.61
CA GLU A 46 -7.62 -15.78 -2.84
C GLU A 46 -7.34 -14.64 -3.81
N SER A 47 -6.11 -14.55 -4.29
CA SER A 47 -5.72 -13.58 -5.30
C SER A 47 -5.48 -14.26 -6.65
N ALA A 48 -5.25 -13.46 -7.69
CA ALA A 48 -4.88 -13.98 -9.01
C ALA A 48 -3.56 -14.78 -8.95
N ALA A 49 -2.68 -14.47 -8.02
CA ALA A 49 -1.41 -15.18 -7.82
C ALA A 49 -1.54 -16.39 -6.89
N GLY A 50 -2.73 -16.67 -6.35
CA GLY A 50 -3.01 -17.76 -5.44
C GLY A 50 -3.46 -17.30 -4.05
N PRO A 51 -3.58 -18.24 -3.09
CA PRO A 51 -4.00 -17.90 -1.73
C PRO A 51 -2.98 -16.99 -1.04
N VAL A 52 -3.50 -16.01 -0.30
CA VAL A 52 -2.69 -15.03 0.45
C VAL A 52 -2.96 -15.25 1.94
N THR A 53 -1.89 -15.54 2.70
CA THR A 53 -1.97 -15.72 4.15
C THR A 53 -1.77 -14.40 4.89
N GLY A 54 -2.03 -14.41 6.20
CA GLY A 54 -1.74 -13.26 7.05
C GLY A 54 -0.26 -12.88 6.99
N LEU A 55 0.64 -13.85 7.01
CA LEU A 55 2.08 -13.60 6.88
C LEU A 55 2.42 -12.96 5.53
N ASP A 56 1.78 -13.40 4.46
CA ASP A 56 1.99 -12.82 3.13
C ASP A 56 1.53 -11.36 3.07
N MET A 57 0.49 -11.01 3.82
CA MET A 57 0.04 -9.61 3.91
C MET A 57 1.13 -8.71 4.50
N TYR A 58 1.88 -9.22 5.50
CA TYR A 58 2.94 -8.45 6.14
C TYR A 58 4.24 -8.42 5.34
N TYR A 59 4.63 -9.55 4.74
CA TYR A 59 5.98 -9.68 4.17
C TYR A 59 6.01 -9.85 2.65
N GLY A 60 4.88 -10.09 2.04
CA GLY A 60 4.79 -10.46 0.63
C GLY A 60 4.81 -11.97 0.45
N MET A 61 4.45 -12.44 -0.74
CA MET A 61 4.40 -13.85 -1.06
C MET A 61 5.79 -14.38 -1.38
N ALA A 62 6.25 -15.39 -0.62
CA ALA A 62 7.60 -15.94 -0.73
C ALA A 62 7.96 -16.33 -2.16
N ARG A 63 7.02 -16.92 -2.91
CA ARG A 63 7.25 -17.34 -4.30
C ARG A 63 7.56 -16.16 -5.21
N LEU A 64 6.84 -15.04 -5.04
CA LEU A 64 7.06 -13.84 -5.84
C LEU A 64 8.37 -13.17 -5.46
N ILE A 65 8.70 -13.15 -4.16
CA ILE A 65 9.95 -12.58 -3.66
C ILE A 65 11.15 -13.36 -4.22
N ALA A 66 11.04 -14.68 -4.31
CA ALA A 66 12.12 -15.52 -4.85
C ALA A 66 12.44 -15.18 -6.31
N GLU A 67 11.44 -14.82 -7.09
CA GLU A 67 11.61 -14.39 -8.48
C GLU A 67 12.11 -12.96 -8.59
N ASN A 68 11.64 -12.08 -7.67
CA ASN A 68 11.98 -10.67 -7.67
C ASN A 68 11.99 -10.15 -6.23
N PRO A 69 13.18 -9.95 -5.62
CA PRO A 69 13.29 -9.49 -4.23
C PRO A 69 12.60 -8.15 -3.94
N TYR A 70 12.37 -7.32 -4.95
CA TYR A 70 11.63 -6.07 -4.78
C TYR A 70 10.15 -6.28 -4.45
N MET A 71 9.64 -7.51 -4.59
CA MET A 71 8.27 -7.85 -4.20
C MET A 71 8.09 -8.01 -2.69
N ALA A 72 9.17 -8.00 -1.91
CA ALA A 72 9.08 -8.02 -0.45
C ALA A 72 8.43 -6.75 0.07
N HIS A 73 7.56 -6.89 1.07
CA HIS A 73 6.95 -5.75 1.74
C HIS A 73 7.92 -5.19 2.78
N LYS A 74 8.23 -3.92 2.67
CA LYS A 74 9.17 -3.23 3.57
C LYS A 74 8.47 -2.30 4.54
N CYS A 75 7.19 -2.05 4.33
CA CYS A 75 6.33 -1.29 5.24
C CYS A 75 4.88 -1.74 5.04
N GLY A 76 3.99 -1.25 5.88
CA GLY A 76 2.58 -1.59 5.81
C GLY A 76 1.71 -0.41 6.20
N PHE A 77 0.42 -0.51 5.86
CA PHE A 77 -0.51 0.58 6.04
C PHE A 77 -1.84 0.12 6.64
N THR A 78 -2.44 1.03 7.37
CA THR A 78 -3.85 0.99 7.71
C THR A 78 -4.53 2.20 7.06
N GLN A 79 -5.85 2.27 7.11
CA GLN A 79 -6.58 3.44 6.58
C GLN A 79 -6.05 4.75 7.18
N THR A 80 -5.84 4.78 8.49
CA THR A 80 -5.35 5.95 9.20
C THR A 80 -3.94 6.34 8.77
N THR A 81 -3.03 5.37 8.69
CA THR A 81 -1.63 5.68 8.37
C THR A 81 -1.45 6.06 6.89
N LEU A 82 -2.17 5.42 5.98
CA LEU A 82 -2.12 5.82 4.57
C LEU A 82 -2.67 7.22 4.37
N THR A 83 -3.81 7.54 5.01
CA THR A 83 -4.39 8.87 4.96
C THR A 83 -3.39 9.92 5.43
N LYS A 84 -2.71 9.66 6.55
CA LYS A 84 -1.75 10.59 7.11
C LYS A 84 -0.57 10.85 6.19
N VAL A 85 0.04 9.82 5.62
CA VAL A 85 1.21 10.03 4.73
C VAL A 85 0.83 10.77 3.46
N LEU A 86 -0.38 10.56 2.94
CA LEU A 86 -0.87 11.29 1.78
C LEU A 86 -1.12 12.76 2.10
N GLN A 87 -1.72 13.05 3.25
CA GLN A 87 -1.92 14.43 3.70
C GLN A 87 -0.59 15.14 3.95
N ASP A 88 0.35 14.46 4.60
CA ASP A 88 1.68 15.01 4.90
C ASP A 88 2.47 15.32 3.62
N ALA A 89 2.20 14.59 2.53
CA ALA A 89 2.84 14.85 1.23
C ALA A 89 2.28 16.09 0.51
N GLY A 90 1.21 16.69 1.03
CA GLY A 90 0.68 17.94 0.52
C GLY A 90 -0.57 17.82 -0.36
N PHE A 91 -1.14 16.62 -0.51
CA PHE A 91 -2.38 16.47 -1.27
C PHE A 91 -3.53 17.21 -0.59
N SER A 92 -4.30 17.95 -1.39
CA SER A 92 -5.38 18.81 -0.88
C SER A 92 -6.61 18.02 -0.45
N THR A 93 -6.90 16.94 -1.16
CA THR A 93 -8.03 16.06 -0.87
C THR A 93 -7.52 14.63 -0.84
N VAL A 94 -7.81 13.91 0.24
CA VAL A 94 -7.38 12.52 0.43
C VAL A 94 -8.57 11.68 0.86
N HIS A 95 -8.83 10.61 0.14
CA HIS A 95 -9.86 9.64 0.48
C HIS A 95 -9.26 8.24 0.44
N VAL A 96 -9.39 7.49 1.53
CA VAL A 96 -8.86 6.12 1.65
C VAL A 96 -9.98 5.20 2.09
N GLN A 97 -10.17 4.11 1.37
CA GLN A 97 -11.20 3.11 1.71
C GLN A 97 -10.69 1.70 1.43
N ARG A 98 -11.25 0.74 2.18
CA ARG A 98 -10.98 -0.67 1.91
C ARG A 98 -11.74 -1.11 0.66
N VAL A 99 -11.06 -1.86 -0.18
CA VAL A 99 -11.63 -2.46 -1.40
C VAL A 99 -11.40 -3.98 -1.38
N ASN A 100 -11.88 -4.68 -2.42
CA ASN A 100 -11.76 -6.13 -2.51
C ASN A 100 -10.32 -6.62 -2.37
N GLY A 101 -10.15 -7.82 -1.78
CA GLY A 101 -8.85 -8.43 -1.60
C GLY A 101 -8.06 -7.85 -0.44
N HIS A 102 -8.74 -7.28 0.56
CA HIS A 102 -8.10 -6.67 1.73
C HIS A 102 -7.07 -5.60 1.38
N ASN A 103 -7.40 -4.79 0.38
CA ASN A 103 -6.58 -3.67 -0.03
C ASN A 103 -7.20 -2.35 0.41
N LEU A 104 -6.34 -1.33 0.55
CA LEU A 104 -6.74 0.06 0.67
C LEU A 104 -6.58 0.73 -0.67
N LEU A 105 -7.60 1.47 -1.08
CA LEU A 105 -7.53 2.36 -2.24
C LEU A 105 -7.45 3.79 -1.72
N GLY A 106 -6.34 4.43 -1.97
CA GLY A 106 -6.14 5.85 -1.67
C GLY A 106 -6.31 6.68 -2.94
N VAL A 107 -7.16 7.68 -2.87
CA VAL A 107 -7.34 8.67 -3.95
C VAL A 107 -6.93 10.02 -3.39
N ALA A 108 -5.90 10.61 -3.98
CA ALA A 108 -5.30 11.84 -3.49
C ALA A 108 -5.22 12.87 -4.62
N VAL A 109 -5.76 14.06 -4.40
CA VAL A 109 -5.83 15.15 -5.38
C VAL A 109 -4.80 16.22 -5.02
N LYS A 110 -4.01 16.63 -6.00
CA LYS A 110 -3.06 17.73 -5.84
C LYS A 110 -3.74 19.10 -5.72
#